data_3fd610226960d4886289ff6fc3235f6a
#
_entry.id   3fd610226960d4886289ff6fc3235f6a
#
_cell.length_a   1.000
_cell.length_b   1.000
_cell.length_c   1.000
_cell.angle_alpha   90.00
_cell.angle_beta   90.00
_cell.angle_gamma   90.00
#
_symmetry.space_group_name_H-M   'P 1'
#
loop_
_entity.id
_entity.type
_entity.pdbx_description
1 polymer ?
#
loop_
_entity_poly.entity_id
_entity_poly.type
_entity_poly.pdbx_seq_one_letter_code
_entity_poly.pdbx_strand_id
1 'polypeptide(L)'
;NYILSSMDKENKSFSDVLHKAKKLGYAESNPSSDLNGDDVSAKLKILSSLCFNSFLNNNIHVEGIKDIDKEDISYAKKLGYKIKLLGYAELIGKHIFQRVHPTLIRKSSHVASIDGVLNAVIVEGNPIGKNIIQGEGAGPSATTSALVSDISSILRGNIKFPFAISNKKRKKYSSGKIEDLFFSSYIRLNVKDKY
;
A
#
# COMPACT_ATOMS: atom_id res chain seq x y z
N ASN A 1 -3.97 1.43 -6.69
CA ASN A 1 -4.87 0.28 -6.85
C ASN A 1 -5.65 0.34 -8.17
N TYR A 2 -6.22 1.50 -8.54
CA TYR A 2 -7.02 1.67 -9.76
C TYR A 2 -6.28 1.17 -11.03
N ILE A 3 -5.02 1.56 -11.23
CA ILE A 3 -4.23 1.20 -12.42
C ILE A 3 -4.10 -0.32 -12.56
N LEU A 4 -3.54 -1.00 -11.57
CA LEU A 4 -3.32 -2.45 -11.62
C LEU A 4 -4.62 -3.24 -11.77
N SER A 5 -5.69 -2.83 -11.07
CA SER A 5 -7.00 -3.50 -11.18
C SER A 5 -7.67 -3.26 -12.54
N SER A 6 -7.49 -2.09 -13.14
CA SER A 6 -8.02 -1.81 -14.49
C SER A 6 -7.22 -2.53 -15.58
N MET A 7 -5.89 -2.63 -15.45
CA MET A 7 -5.08 -3.47 -16.35
C MET A 7 -5.54 -4.93 -16.33
N ASP A 8 -5.80 -5.49 -15.15
CA ASP A 8 -6.28 -6.88 -15.00
C ASP A 8 -7.70 -7.07 -15.60
N LYS A 9 -8.61 -6.13 -15.35
CA LYS A 9 -10.02 -6.24 -15.80
C LYS A 9 -10.19 -5.95 -17.28
N GLU A 10 -9.54 -4.89 -17.77
CA GLU A 10 -9.74 -4.38 -19.12
C GLU A 10 -8.70 -4.95 -20.12
N ASN A 11 -7.70 -5.66 -19.63
CA ASN A 11 -6.57 -6.19 -20.43
C ASN A 11 -5.86 -5.11 -21.25
N LYS A 12 -5.72 -3.91 -20.69
CA LYS A 12 -5.09 -2.74 -21.30
C LYS A 12 -3.68 -2.54 -20.83
N SER A 13 -2.90 -1.75 -21.60
CA SER A 13 -1.56 -1.36 -21.23
C SER A 13 -1.56 -0.42 -20.02
N PHE A 14 -0.41 -0.32 -19.35
CA PHE A 14 -0.20 0.64 -18.25
C PHE A 14 -0.46 2.08 -18.71
N SER A 15 0.03 2.47 -19.89
CA SER A 15 -0.12 3.82 -20.45
C SER A 15 -1.58 4.18 -20.71
N ASP A 16 -2.36 3.26 -21.29
CA ASP A 16 -3.79 3.50 -21.60
C ASP A 16 -4.59 3.70 -20.31
N VAL A 17 -4.35 2.84 -19.33
CA VAL A 17 -5.03 2.93 -18.04
C VAL A 17 -4.63 4.18 -17.26
N LEU A 18 -3.35 4.56 -17.29
CA LEU A 18 -2.88 5.81 -16.67
C LEU A 18 -3.53 7.03 -17.30
N HIS A 19 -3.63 7.08 -18.63
CA HIS A 19 -4.32 8.16 -19.33
C HIS A 19 -5.79 8.25 -18.93
N LYS A 20 -6.48 7.11 -18.82
CA LYS A 20 -7.87 7.02 -18.36
C LYS A 20 -7.99 7.51 -16.90
N ALA A 21 -7.07 7.10 -16.02
CA ALA A 21 -7.05 7.52 -14.62
C ALA A 21 -6.94 9.04 -14.47
N LYS A 22 -6.07 9.68 -15.27
CA LYS A 22 -5.95 11.15 -15.31
C LYS A 22 -7.24 11.83 -15.75
N LYS A 23 -7.88 11.34 -16.79
CA LYS A 23 -9.17 11.88 -17.28
C LYS A 23 -10.30 11.78 -16.24
N LEU A 24 -10.29 10.74 -15.41
CA LEU A 24 -11.27 10.51 -14.36
C LEU A 24 -10.93 11.23 -13.04
N GLY A 25 -9.79 11.93 -12.96
CA GLY A 25 -9.35 12.62 -11.74
C GLY A 25 -8.82 11.68 -10.65
N TYR A 26 -8.53 10.41 -10.95
CA TYR A 26 -7.95 9.44 -10.01
C TYR A 26 -6.42 9.50 -9.97
N ALA A 27 -5.81 10.15 -10.95
CA ALA A 27 -4.38 10.41 -10.96
C ALA A 27 -4.15 11.90 -11.29
N GLU A 28 -3.26 12.52 -10.56
CA GLU A 28 -2.85 13.91 -10.78
C GLU A 28 -2.09 14.06 -12.10
N SER A 29 -1.87 15.31 -12.54
CA SER A 29 -1.05 15.63 -13.71
C SER A 29 0.35 15.03 -13.60
N ASN A 30 0.95 15.10 -12.40
CA ASN A 30 2.21 14.41 -12.07
C ASN A 30 1.95 13.28 -11.06
N PRO A 31 1.67 12.05 -11.52
CA PRO A 31 1.36 10.90 -10.65
C PRO A 31 2.61 10.17 -10.13
N SER A 32 3.78 10.78 -10.18
CA SER A 32 5.05 10.10 -9.88
C SER A 32 5.08 9.51 -8.47
N SER A 33 4.55 10.23 -7.48
CA SER A 33 4.50 9.76 -6.09
C SER A 33 3.68 8.48 -5.92
N ASP A 34 2.52 8.42 -6.59
CA ASP A 34 1.67 7.22 -6.57
C ASP A 34 2.33 6.04 -7.28
N LEU A 35 2.94 6.32 -8.46
CA LEU A 35 3.52 5.27 -9.31
C LEU A 35 4.84 4.73 -8.75
N ASN A 36 5.61 5.54 -8.04
CA ASN A 36 6.83 5.12 -7.36
C ASN A 36 6.58 4.42 -6.03
N GLY A 37 5.37 4.54 -5.45
CA GLY A 37 5.04 4.00 -4.14
C GLY A 37 5.36 4.94 -2.96
N ASP A 38 5.73 6.20 -3.23
CA ASP A 38 6.10 7.17 -2.20
C ASP A 38 4.91 7.49 -1.29
N ASP A 39 3.71 7.64 -1.86
CA ASP A 39 2.46 7.87 -1.12
C ASP A 39 2.15 6.70 -0.17
N VAL A 40 2.27 5.47 -0.66
CA VAL A 40 2.07 4.27 0.17
C VAL A 40 3.13 4.20 1.28
N SER A 41 4.37 4.57 1.00
CA SER A 41 5.46 4.62 1.97
C SER A 41 5.17 5.63 3.09
N ALA A 42 4.70 6.82 2.74
CA ALA A 42 4.32 7.86 3.71
C ALA A 42 3.16 7.38 4.63
N LYS A 43 2.12 6.79 4.03
CA LYS A 43 0.99 6.20 4.78
C LYS A 43 1.45 5.06 5.69
N LEU A 44 2.34 4.19 5.20
CA LEU A 44 2.88 3.08 5.97
C LEU A 44 3.68 3.55 7.20
N LYS A 45 4.46 4.63 7.07
CA LYS A 45 5.18 5.25 8.20
C LYS A 45 4.23 5.72 9.30
N ILE A 46 3.12 6.34 8.92
CA ILE A 46 2.10 6.80 9.87
C ILE A 46 1.44 5.60 10.56
N LEU A 47 0.93 4.64 9.78
CA LEU A 47 0.20 3.49 10.31
C LEU A 47 1.08 2.61 11.21
N SER A 48 2.31 2.33 10.80
CA SER A 48 3.23 1.53 11.61
C SER A 48 3.64 2.27 12.90
N SER A 49 3.78 3.61 12.85
CA SER A 49 4.04 4.40 14.06
C SER A 49 2.90 4.32 15.06
N LEU A 50 1.65 4.27 14.59
CA LEU A 50 0.47 4.06 15.43
C LEU A 50 0.42 2.63 15.99
N CYS A 51 0.58 1.63 15.13
CA CYS A 51 0.45 0.23 15.53
C CYS A 51 1.54 -0.22 16.49
N PHE A 52 2.79 0.17 16.25
CA PHE A 52 3.93 -0.29 17.06
C PHE A 52 4.32 0.69 18.16
N ASN A 53 3.65 1.84 18.23
CA ASN A 53 3.99 2.86 19.21
C ASN A 53 5.47 3.29 19.15
N SER A 54 6.03 3.37 17.96
CA SER A 54 7.42 3.69 17.70
C SER A 54 7.54 4.54 16.44
N PHE A 55 8.40 5.53 16.48
CA PHE A 55 8.68 6.35 15.31
C PHE A 55 10.04 5.98 14.74
N LEU A 56 10.05 5.43 13.54
CA LEU A 56 11.27 5.09 12.82
C LEU A 56 11.53 6.18 11.76
N ASN A 57 12.69 6.80 11.88
CA ASN A 57 13.20 7.73 10.86
C ASN A 57 14.21 6.98 9.97
N ASN A 58 13.70 6.00 9.22
CA ASN A 58 14.50 5.18 8.32
C ASN A 58 13.94 5.21 6.90
N ASN A 59 14.77 4.84 5.95
CA ASN A 59 14.35 4.60 4.59
C ASN A 59 13.62 3.25 4.53
N ILE A 60 12.41 3.26 4.00
CA ILE A 60 11.64 2.06 3.68
C ILE A 60 12.10 1.57 2.30
N HIS A 61 12.23 0.27 2.11
CA HIS A 61 12.39 -0.27 0.77
C HIS A 61 11.11 -0.01 -0.02
N VAL A 62 11.24 0.69 -1.14
CA VAL A 62 10.09 1.09 -1.97
C VAL A 62 10.34 0.70 -3.41
N GLU A 63 9.43 -0.08 -3.96
CA GLU A 63 9.35 -0.44 -5.36
C GLU A 63 7.97 -0.06 -5.88
N GLY A 64 7.94 0.73 -6.95
CA GLY A 64 6.70 1.21 -7.58
C GLY A 64 6.08 0.21 -8.55
N ILE A 65 5.10 0.71 -9.31
CA ILE A 65 4.34 -0.11 -10.28
C ILE A 65 4.69 0.20 -11.75
N LYS A 66 5.66 1.08 -12.01
CA LYS A 66 5.97 1.53 -13.37
C LYS A 66 6.47 0.42 -14.30
N ASP A 67 7.15 -0.56 -13.73
CA ASP A 67 7.77 -1.66 -14.46
C ASP A 67 6.83 -2.88 -14.58
N ILE A 68 5.61 -2.78 -14.06
CA ILE A 68 4.58 -3.81 -14.22
C ILE A 68 3.91 -3.64 -15.58
N ASP A 69 4.05 -4.63 -16.41
CA ASP A 69 3.41 -4.64 -17.72
C ASP A 69 2.22 -5.61 -17.82
N LYS A 70 1.64 -5.68 -19.01
CA LYS A 70 0.48 -6.52 -19.30
C LYS A 70 0.79 -8.01 -19.19
N GLU A 71 2.03 -8.40 -19.52
CA GLU A 71 2.51 -9.76 -19.46
C GLU A 71 2.57 -10.24 -18.01
N ASP A 72 3.07 -9.41 -17.07
CA ASP A 72 3.10 -9.74 -15.64
C ASP A 72 1.68 -9.97 -15.10
N ILE A 73 0.74 -9.10 -15.46
CA ILE A 73 -0.68 -9.26 -15.08
C ILE A 73 -1.23 -10.59 -15.62
N SER A 74 -0.92 -10.92 -16.90
CA SER A 74 -1.36 -12.16 -17.53
C SER A 74 -0.81 -13.40 -16.83
N TYR A 75 0.50 -13.41 -16.55
CA TYR A 75 1.14 -14.53 -15.85
C TYR A 75 0.63 -14.67 -14.42
N ALA A 76 0.50 -13.58 -13.68
CA ALA A 76 -0.10 -13.60 -12.35
C ALA A 76 -1.49 -14.22 -12.38
N LYS A 77 -2.31 -13.84 -13.38
CA LYS A 77 -3.67 -14.36 -13.57
C LYS A 77 -3.69 -15.86 -13.85
N LYS A 78 -2.79 -16.35 -14.70
CA LYS A 78 -2.63 -17.80 -15.02
C LYS A 78 -2.22 -18.61 -13.79
N LEU A 79 -1.37 -18.03 -12.93
CA LEU A 79 -0.90 -18.64 -11.69
C LEU A 79 -1.90 -18.55 -10.53
N GLY A 80 -3.08 -17.93 -10.74
CA GLY A 80 -4.11 -17.79 -9.69
C GLY A 80 -3.89 -16.60 -8.75
N TYR A 81 -3.10 -15.60 -9.16
CA TYR A 81 -2.80 -14.40 -8.40
C TYR A 81 -3.33 -13.12 -9.06
N LYS A 82 -3.35 -12.05 -8.27
CA LYS A 82 -3.45 -10.65 -8.72
C LYS A 82 -2.23 -9.89 -8.22
N ILE A 83 -1.81 -8.87 -8.96
CA ILE A 83 -0.74 -7.96 -8.52
C ILE A 83 -1.38 -6.76 -7.81
N LYS A 84 -0.92 -6.46 -6.61
CA LYS A 84 -1.30 -5.29 -5.80
C LYS A 84 -0.06 -4.60 -5.29
N LEU A 85 -0.05 -3.25 -5.25
CA LEU A 85 0.96 -2.50 -4.52
C LEU A 85 0.61 -2.52 -3.05
N LEU A 86 1.46 -3.12 -2.22
CA LEU A 86 1.24 -3.22 -0.78
C LEU A 86 2.34 -2.52 0.01
N GLY A 87 1.92 -1.75 1.02
CA GLY A 87 2.77 -1.38 2.15
C GLY A 87 2.63 -2.43 3.24
N TYR A 88 3.74 -2.99 3.67
CA TYR A 88 3.79 -4.02 4.71
C TYR A 88 4.69 -3.59 5.85
N ALA A 89 4.20 -3.74 7.08
CA ALA A 89 4.99 -3.50 8.29
C ALA A 89 4.77 -4.63 9.30
N GLU A 90 5.85 -5.12 9.90
CA GLU A 90 5.84 -6.21 10.87
C GLU A 90 6.86 -5.96 11.97
N LEU A 91 6.49 -6.28 13.20
CA LEU A 91 7.38 -6.27 14.35
C LEU A 91 7.85 -7.69 14.66
N ILE A 92 9.14 -7.94 14.46
CA ILE A 92 9.79 -9.21 14.81
C ILE A 92 10.83 -8.94 15.88
N GLY A 93 10.60 -9.43 17.09
CA GLY A 93 11.46 -9.15 18.24
C GLY A 93 11.51 -7.65 18.58
N LYS A 94 12.66 -7.02 18.34
CA LYS A 94 12.87 -5.57 18.54
C LYS A 94 13.06 -4.80 17.23
N HIS A 95 12.79 -5.42 16.09
CA HIS A 95 12.97 -4.84 14.78
C HIS A 95 11.64 -4.66 14.07
N ILE A 96 11.39 -3.46 13.53
CA ILE A 96 10.25 -3.18 12.65
C ILE A 96 10.75 -3.26 11.21
N PHE A 97 10.16 -4.19 10.45
CA PHE A 97 10.39 -4.37 9.02
C PHE A 97 9.33 -3.62 8.25
N GLN A 98 9.72 -2.76 7.33
CA GLN A 98 8.80 -1.97 6.51
C GLN A 98 9.23 -2.06 5.04
N ARG A 99 8.27 -2.31 4.15
CA ARG A 99 8.51 -2.34 2.71
C ARG A 99 7.25 -1.97 1.92
N VAL A 100 7.45 -1.44 0.75
CA VAL A 100 6.40 -1.15 -0.24
C VAL A 100 6.84 -1.75 -1.56
N HIS A 101 6.06 -2.65 -2.10
CA HIS A 101 6.37 -3.26 -3.41
C HIS A 101 5.13 -3.91 -4.05
N PRO A 102 5.13 -4.13 -5.36
CA PRO A 102 4.15 -4.97 -6.02
C PRO A 102 4.18 -6.38 -5.43
N THR A 103 3.02 -6.93 -5.12
CA THR A 103 2.90 -8.23 -4.45
C THR A 103 1.89 -9.10 -5.17
N LEU A 104 2.23 -10.38 -5.36
CA LEU A 104 1.32 -11.41 -5.85
C LEU A 104 0.37 -11.85 -4.73
N ILE A 105 -0.91 -11.56 -4.88
CA ILE A 105 -1.95 -11.92 -3.92
C ILE A 105 -2.82 -13.02 -4.50
N ARG A 106 -3.00 -14.13 -3.77
CA ARG A 106 -3.90 -15.22 -4.21
C ARG A 106 -5.30 -14.68 -4.45
N LYS A 107 -5.93 -15.05 -5.56
CA LYS A 107 -7.30 -14.61 -5.92
C LYS A 107 -8.34 -14.96 -4.86
N SER A 108 -8.12 -16.01 -4.09
CA SER A 108 -8.98 -16.43 -2.96
C SER A 108 -8.86 -15.52 -1.73
N SER A 109 -7.85 -14.66 -1.67
CA SER A 109 -7.68 -13.71 -0.57
C SER A 109 -8.66 -12.55 -0.68
N HIS A 110 -9.22 -12.10 0.46
CA HIS A 110 -10.06 -10.90 0.52
C HIS A 110 -9.34 -9.65 -0.05
N VAL A 111 -8.02 -9.53 0.15
CA VAL A 111 -7.23 -8.42 -0.41
C VAL A 111 -7.29 -8.36 -1.93
N ALA A 112 -7.39 -9.51 -2.59
CA ALA A 112 -7.47 -9.59 -4.05
C ALA A 112 -8.78 -9.00 -4.62
N SER A 113 -9.85 -8.95 -3.83
CA SER A 113 -11.15 -8.40 -4.24
C SER A 113 -11.24 -6.88 -4.10
N ILE A 114 -10.28 -6.23 -3.44
CA ILE A 114 -10.25 -4.79 -3.22
C ILE A 114 -9.73 -4.11 -4.48
N ASP A 115 -10.61 -3.68 -5.36
CA ASP A 115 -10.30 -3.15 -6.69
C ASP A 115 -10.73 -1.68 -6.85
N GLY A 116 -10.29 -1.05 -7.94
CA GLY A 116 -10.69 0.29 -8.33
C GLY A 116 -10.16 1.36 -7.36
N VAL A 117 -11.03 2.24 -6.91
CA VAL A 117 -10.72 3.34 -5.99
C VAL A 117 -10.69 2.91 -4.51
N LEU A 118 -11.09 1.67 -4.23
CA LEU A 118 -11.09 1.14 -2.86
C LEU A 118 -9.67 0.87 -2.39
N ASN A 119 -9.39 1.30 -1.16
CA ASN A 119 -8.17 0.98 -0.42
C ASN A 119 -8.54 0.20 0.83
N ALA A 120 -7.56 -0.51 1.40
CA ALA A 120 -7.74 -1.18 2.67
C ALA A 120 -6.49 -1.10 3.54
N VAL A 121 -6.74 -1.10 4.84
CA VAL A 121 -5.73 -1.29 5.88
C VAL A 121 -6.07 -2.59 6.61
N ILE A 122 -5.09 -3.47 6.72
CA ILE A 122 -5.20 -4.72 7.45
C ILE A 122 -4.31 -4.61 8.66
N VAL A 123 -4.90 -4.79 9.83
CA VAL A 123 -4.17 -4.82 11.10
C VAL A 123 -4.37 -6.20 11.72
N GLU A 124 -3.28 -6.87 12.02
CA GLU A 124 -3.29 -8.15 12.71
C GLU A 124 -2.56 -8.03 14.04
N GLY A 125 -3.16 -8.48 15.10
CA GLY A 125 -2.64 -8.36 16.45
C GLY A 125 -3.23 -9.38 17.41
N ASN A 126 -2.59 -9.55 18.55
CA ASN A 126 -3.05 -10.44 19.61
C ASN A 126 -3.56 -9.58 20.79
N PRO A 127 -4.77 -9.83 21.35
CA PRO A 127 -5.69 -10.94 21.06
C PRO A 127 -6.73 -10.67 19.97
N ILE A 128 -6.76 -9.47 19.36
CA ILE A 128 -7.84 -9.02 18.50
C ILE A 128 -7.93 -9.79 17.15
N GLY A 129 -6.86 -10.49 16.76
CA GLY A 129 -6.80 -11.17 15.47
C GLY A 129 -6.67 -10.19 14.31
N LYS A 130 -7.31 -10.51 13.18
CA LYS A 130 -7.23 -9.77 11.93
C LYS A 130 -8.41 -8.85 11.72
N ASN A 131 -8.13 -7.56 11.54
CA ASN A 131 -9.12 -6.54 11.21
C ASN A 131 -8.84 -5.97 9.82
N ILE A 132 -9.88 -5.72 9.06
CA ILE A 132 -9.82 -5.13 7.72
C ILE A 132 -10.68 -3.88 7.72
N ILE A 133 -10.08 -2.74 7.42
CA ILE A 133 -10.76 -1.47 7.24
C ILE A 133 -10.67 -1.13 5.76
N GLN A 134 -11.81 -1.01 5.10
CA GLN A 134 -11.90 -0.75 3.67
C GLN A 134 -12.73 0.50 3.41
N GLY A 135 -12.31 1.32 2.43
CA GLY A 135 -13.04 2.50 2.00
C GLY A 135 -12.42 3.14 0.77
N GLU A 136 -13.06 4.16 0.27
CA GLU A 136 -12.52 4.97 -0.82
C GLU A 136 -11.31 5.78 -0.33
N GLY A 137 -10.19 5.64 -1.04
CA GLY A 137 -8.93 6.30 -0.69
C GLY A 137 -8.71 7.64 -1.40
N ALA A 138 -9.57 8.01 -2.35
CA ALA A 138 -9.48 9.22 -3.14
C ALA A 138 -10.86 9.70 -3.56
N GLY A 139 -10.94 10.97 -3.96
CA GLY A 139 -12.16 11.60 -4.46
C GLY A 139 -12.72 12.67 -3.51
N PRO A 140 -13.56 13.58 -4.05
CA PRO A 140 -14.06 14.73 -3.30
C PRO A 140 -14.85 14.36 -2.04
N SER A 141 -15.71 13.34 -2.14
CA SER A 141 -16.57 12.89 -1.04
C SER A 141 -15.77 12.31 0.13
N ALA A 142 -14.80 11.44 -0.16
CA ALA A 142 -13.92 10.86 0.86
C ALA A 142 -13.08 11.92 1.57
N THR A 143 -12.51 12.86 0.81
CA THR A 143 -11.70 13.97 1.36
C THR A 143 -12.56 14.91 2.21
N THR A 144 -13.74 15.29 1.73
CA THR A 144 -14.68 16.14 2.48
C THR A 144 -15.11 15.49 3.78
N SER A 145 -15.46 14.19 3.75
CA SER A 145 -15.83 13.42 4.94
C SER A 145 -14.72 13.42 5.98
N ALA A 146 -13.47 13.21 5.58
CA ALA A 146 -12.31 13.22 6.48
C ALA A 146 -12.11 14.62 7.11
N LEU A 147 -12.15 15.69 6.30
CA LEU A 147 -12.02 17.07 6.80
C LEU A 147 -13.12 17.43 7.80
N VAL A 148 -14.37 17.12 7.48
CA VAL A 148 -15.51 17.42 8.38
C VAL A 148 -15.39 16.62 9.68
N SER A 149 -14.94 15.35 9.61
CA SER A 149 -14.67 14.53 10.79
C SER A 149 -13.62 15.15 11.70
N ASP A 150 -12.51 15.60 11.14
CA ASP A 150 -11.41 16.23 11.89
C ASP A 150 -11.85 17.54 12.52
N ILE A 151 -12.53 18.42 11.78
CA ILE A 151 -13.10 19.68 12.31
C ILE A 151 -14.07 19.39 13.45
N SER A 152 -14.97 18.42 13.27
CA SER A 152 -15.94 18.03 14.29
C SER A 152 -15.26 17.48 15.55
N SER A 153 -14.17 16.72 15.39
CA SER A 153 -13.38 16.20 16.51
C SER A 153 -12.72 17.33 17.30
N ILE A 154 -12.14 18.31 16.62
CA ILE A 154 -11.54 19.50 17.26
C ILE A 154 -12.60 20.29 18.03
N LEU A 155 -13.75 20.56 17.42
CA LEU A 155 -14.85 21.32 18.05
C LEU A 155 -15.42 20.60 19.29
N ARG A 156 -15.37 19.28 19.34
CA ARG A 156 -15.75 18.47 20.51
C ARG A 156 -14.66 18.36 21.58
N GLY A 157 -13.53 19.03 21.39
CA GLY A 157 -12.40 18.98 22.32
C GLY A 157 -11.60 17.67 22.27
N ASN A 158 -11.77 16.84 21.26
CA ASN A 158 -11.03 15.60 21.08
C ASN A 158 -9.61 15.84 20.55
N ILE A 159 -8.86 16.65 21.27
CA ILE A 159 -7.46 16.96 20.93
C ILE A 159 -6.58 15.91 21.58
N LYS A 160 -5.89 15.12 20.76
CA LYS A 160 -4.96 14.07 21.21
C LYS A 160 -3.53 14.38 20.76
N PHE A 161 -2.57 13.78 21.45
CA PHE A 161 -1.19 13.82 20.98
C PHE A 161 -1.07 13.22 19.57
N PRO A 162 -0.19 13.77 18.71
CA PRO A 162 0.18 13.11 17.46
C PRO A 162 0.56 11.66 17.74
N PHE A 163 0.03 10.73 16.93
CA PHE A 163 0.23 9.29 17.14
C PHE A 163 -0.24 8.76 18.52
N ALA A 164 -1.26 9.38 19.12
CA ALA A 164 -1.97 8.95 20.33
C ALA A 164 -1.17 8.98 21.64
N ILE A 165 0.15 9.13 21.61
CA ILE A 165 0.99 9.14 22.82
C ILE A 165 2.12 10.16 22.73
N SER A 166 2.61 10.58 23.92
CA SER A 166 3.76 11.48 24.02
C SER A 166 5.06 10.80 23.57
N ASN A 167 6.01 11.58 23.04
CA ASN A 167 7.32 11.08 22.60
C ASN A 167 8.08 10.33 23.71
N LYS A 168 7.93 10.74 24.98
CA LYS A 168 8.58 10.10 26.12
C LYS A 168 8.10 8.67 26.38
N LYS A 169 6.86 8.35 25.97
CA LYS A 169 6.23 7.03 26.19
C LYS A 169 6.39 6.10 24.99
N ARG A 170 7.06 6.52 23.92
CA ARG A 170 7.26 5.70 22.73
C ARG A 170 8.26 4.60 22.97
N LYS A 171 7.99 3.45 22.34
CA LYS A 171 8.92 2.31 22.34
C LYS A 171 10.08 2.61 21.41
N LYS A 172 11.25 2.10 21.77
CA LYS A 172 12.46 2.19 20.95
C LYS A 172 12.67 0.85 20.26
N TYR A 173 12.30 0.80 18.99
CA TYR A 173 12.59 -0.32 18.10
C TYR A 173 13.62 0.12 17.07
N SER A 174 14.41 -0.82 16.56
CA SER A 174 15.30 -0.60 15.42
C SER A 174 14.59 -0.96 14.12
N SER A 175 15.10 -0.43 13.00
CA SER A 175 14.67 -0.84 11.69
C SER A 175 15.25 -2.20 11.33
N GLY A 176 14.41 -3.12 10.84
CA GLY A 176 14.86 -4.34 10.19
C GLY A 176 15.27 -4.07 8.73
N LYS A 177 16.20 -4.86 8.20
CA LYS A 177 16.60 -4.80 6.80
C LYS A 177 15.83 -5.82 5.99
N ILE A 178 15.49 -5.49 4.75
CA ILE A 178 14.72 -6.40 3.88
C ILE A 178 15.49 -7.68 3.58
N GLU A 179 16.82 -7.61 3.56
CA GLU A 179 17.72 -8.74 3.31
C GLU A 179 17.65 -9.80 4.42
N ASP A 180 17.17 -9.44 5.60
CA ASP A 180 16.99 -10.38 6.73
C ASP A 180 15.67 -11.17 6.64
N LEU A 181 14.85 -10.91 5.61
CA LEU A 181 13.56 -11.56 5.42
C LEU A 181 13.61 -12.57 4.28
N PHE A 182 12.95 -13.71 4.49
CA PHE A 182 12.73 -14.74 3.45
C PHE A 182 11.30 -14.65 2.94
N PHE A 183 11.14 -14.50 1.63
CA PHE A 183 9.84 -14.51 0.97
C PHE A 183 9.95 -15.06 -0.46
N SER A 184 8.83 -15.58 -0.97
CA SER A 184 8.76 -16.04 -2.37
C SER A 184 8.73 -14.84 -3.30
N SER A 185 9.48 -14.91 -4.38
CA SER A 185 9.58 -13.84 -5.37
C SER A 185 9.12 -14.34 -6.75
N TYR A 186 8.56 -13.41 -7.53
CA TYR A 186 8.29 -13.58 -8.94
C TYR A 186 9.43 -12.95 -9.74
N ILE A 187 9.99 -13.70 -10.67
CA ILE A 187 11.05 -13.24 -11.57
C ILE A 187 10.62 -13.50 -13.00
N ARG A 188 10.63 -12.47 -13.84
CA ARG A 188 10.47 -12.59 -15.29
C ARG A 188 11.79 -12.30 -15.99
N LEU A 189 12.21 -13.22 -16.83
CA LEU A 189 13.42 -13.11 -17.63
C LEU A 189 13.05 -13.01 -19.11
N ASN A 190 13.55 -11.98 -19.78
CA ASN A 190 13.50 -11.88 -21.24
C ASN A 190 14.81 -12.42 -21.79
N VAL A 191 14.76 -13.58 -22.41
CA VAL A 191 15.91 -14.23 -23.03
C VAL A 191 15.82 -14.13 -24.55
N LYS A 192 16.95 -13.91 -25.21
CA LYS A 192 17.03 -14.09 -26.67
C LYS A 192 17.37 -15.55 -26.93
N ASP A 193 16.47 -16.27 -27.59
CA ASP A 193 16.80 -17.58 -28.13
C ASP A 193 17.92 -17.40 -29.18
N LYS A 194 19.09 -17.90 -28.89
CA LYS A 194 20.11 -18.13 -29.90
C LYS A 194 19.97 -19.61 -30.33
N TYR A 195 19.43 -19.80 -31.53
CA TYR A 195 19.53 -21.07 -32.24
C TYR A 195 20.98 -21.28 -32.69
#